data_afccf5bd41a533eb7de3427299676aca
#
_entry.id   afccf5bd41a533eb7de3427299676aca
#
_cell.length_a   1.000
_cell.length_b   1.000
_cell.length_c   1.000
_cell.angle_alpha   90.00
_cell.angle_beta   90.00
_cell.angle_gamma   90.00
#
_symmetry.space_group_name_H-M   'P 1'
#
loop_
_entity.id
_entity.type
_entity.pdbx_description
1 polymer ?
#
loop_
_entity_poly.entity_id
_entity_poly.type
_entity_poly.pdbx_seq_one_letter_code
_entity_poly.pdbx_strand_id
1 'polypeptide(L)'
;MRVGYVVLYVTNPEECLTFWTEKVGMVEKDRKMAGELAVVEVGFANQDFAFELVPLALMKENPDGLDLATPSIAFRVDDLDAKRAELVANGVEATEPGEHSGVMAFAFQDNESRWFAVTA
;
A
#
# COMPACT_ATOMS: atom_id res chain seq x y z
N MET A 1 13.61 -7.35 18.23
CA MET A 1 13.53 -6.86 16.83
C MET A 1 12.14 -7.14 16.31
N ARG A 2 11.56 -6.21 15.57
CA ARG A 2 10.23 -6.34 14.99
C ARG A 2 10.18 -5.54 13.69
N VAL A 3 9.23 -5.88 12.80
CA VAL A 3 9.00 -5.08 11.60
C VAL A 3 8.27 -3.82 12.02
N GLY A 4 8.90 -2.66 11.83
CA GLY A 4 8.31 -1.38 12.19
C GLY A 4 7.34 -0.86 11.14
N TYR A 5 7.77 -0.91 9.88
CA TYR A 5 6.96 -0.49 8.74
C TYR A 5 7.54 -1.09 7.46
N VAL A 6 6.77 -1.04 6.39
CA VAL A 6 7.23 -1.46 5.06
C VAL A 6 7.33 -0.22 4.18
N VAL A 7 8.46 -0.03 3.53
CA VAL A 7 8.69 1.14 2.68
C VAL A 7 8.16 0.87 1.27
N LEU A 8 7.34 1.79 0.77
CA LEU A 8 6.97 1.85 -0.64
C LEU A 8 7.63 3.08 -1.24
N TYR A 9 8.44 2.86 -2.26
CA TYR A 9 9.07 3.95 -3.00
C TYR A 9 8.10 4.40 -4.08
N VAL A 10 7.68 5.65 -4.01
CA VAL A 10 6.55 6.16 -4.80
C VAL A 10 6.95 7.42 -5.56
N THR A 11 6.22 7.72 -6.62
CA THR A 11 6.42 8.95 -7.38
C THR A 11 5.87 10.15 -6.61
N ASN A 12 4.64 10.03 -6.09
CA ASN A 12 3.96 11.13 -5.39
C ASN A 12 3.34 10.63 -4.10
N PRO A 13 4.00 10.85 -2.92
CA PRO A 13 3.47 10.40 -1.64
C PRO A 13 2.09 10.96 -1.28
N GLU A 14 1.80 12.22 -1.62
CA GLU A 14 0.53 12.84 -1.29
C GLU A 14 -0.64 12.19 -2.07
N GLU A 15 -0.45 11.87 -3.34
CA GLU A 15 -1.46 11.16 -4.13
C GLU A 15 -1.64 9.74 -3.63
N CYS A 16 -0.56 9.08 -3.22
CA CYS A 16 -0.63 7.74 -2.61
C CYS A 16 -1.38 7.79 -1.28
N LEU A 17 -1.11 8.79 -0.44
CA LEU A 17 -1.84 8.98 0.80
C LEU A 17 -3.35 9.12 0.55
N THR A 18 -3.73 9.92 -0.44
CA THR A 18 -5.13 10.08 -0.83
C THR A 18 -5.77 8.75 -1.24
N PHE A 19 -5.06 7.96 -2.05
CA PHE A 19 -5.53 6.63 -2.44
C PHE A 19 -5.76 5.73 -1.23
N TRP A 20 -4.75 5.58 -0.37
CA TRP A 20 -4.82 4.64 0.75
C TRP A 20 -5.83 5.07 1.80
N THR A 21 -6.02 6.37 2.01
CA THR A 21 -7.02 6.87 2.97
C THR A 21 -8.43 6.86 2.40
N GLU A 22 -8.64 7.39 1.22
CA GLU A 22 -10.00 7.55 0.66
C GLU A 22 -10.55 6.27 0.03
N LYS A 23 -9.69 5.45 -0.58
CA LYS A 23 -10.13 4.25 -1.30
C LYS A 23 -10.05 2.98 -0.46
N VAL A 24 -9.09 2.89 0.44
CA VAL A 24 -8.80 1.66 1.20
C VAL A 24 -9.21 1.76 2.66
N GLY A 25 -9.26 2.97 3.22
CA GLY A 25 -9.70 3.18 4.59
C GLY A 25 -8.57 3.27 5.62
N MET A 26 -7.35 3.51 5.17
CA MET A 26 -6.23 3.80 6.07
C MET A 26 -6.30 5.22 6.62
N VAL A 27 -5.41 5.53 7.56
CA VAL A 27 -5.23 6.87 8.12
C VAL A 27 -3.76 7.26 8.03
N GLU A 28 -3.49 8.57 7.95
CA GLU A 28 -2.13 9.08 8.06
C GLU A 28 -1.66 8.90 9.49
N LYS A 29 -0.51 8.23 9.68
CA LYS A 29 0.02 7.92 11.02
C LYS A 29 1.17 8.82 11.41
N ASP A 30 1.97 9.25 10.47
CA ASP A 30 3.10 10.14 10.73
C ASP A 30 3.50 10.85 9.44
N ARG A 31 4.21 11.95 9.60
CA ARG A 31 4.68 12.76 8.48
C ARG A 31 5.97 13.45 8.87
N LYS A 32 6.94 13.41 7.99
CA LYS A 32 8.17 14.18 8.15
C LYS A 32 8.57 14.77 6.80
N MET A 33 9.34 15.83 6.84
CA MET A 33 9.81 16.50 5.63
C MET A 33 11.30 16.22 5.43
N ALA A 34 11.66 15.89 4.20
CA ALA A 34 13.03 15.81 3.75
C ALA A 34 13.22 16.93 2.71
N GLY A 35 13.61 18.11 3.17
CA GLY A 35 13.56 19.32 2.34
C GLY A 35 12.12 19.68 2.02
N GLU A 36 11.78 19.78 0.74
CA GLU A 36 10.42 20.06 0.27
C GLU A 36 9.60 18.78 0.03
N LEU A 37 10.21 17.60 0.18
CA LEU A 37 9.56 16.33 -0.09
C LEU A 37 9.03 15.74 1.21
N ALA A 38 7.78 15.28 1.17
CA ALA A 38 7.16 14.63 2.32
C ALA A 38 7.43 13.12 2.31
N VAL A 39 7.70 12.57 3.50
CA VAL A 39 7.73 11.13 3.76
C VAL A 39 6.55 10.87 4.70
N VAL A 40 5.62 10.03 4.28
CA VAL A 40 4.33 9.87 4.95
C VAL A 40 4.14 8.41 5.36
N GLU A 41 3.75 8.18 6.62
CA GLU A 41 3.32 6.85 7.07
C GLU A 41 1.80 6.76 7.03
N VAL A 42 1.30 5.68 6.44
CA VAL A 42 -0.14 5.42 6.30
C VAL A 42 -0.42 3.96 6.68
N GLY A 43 -1.52 3.74 7.40
CA GLY A 43 -1.89 2.39 7.82
C GLY A 43 -3.29 2.37 8.44
N PHE A 44 -3.75 1.19 8.82
CA PHE A 44 -5.06 1.06 9.46
C PHE A 44 -4.97 1.54 10.92
N ALA A 45 -6.00 2.26 11.37
CA ALA A 45 -6.00 2.88 12.70
C ALA A 45 -5.87 1.85 13.84
N ASN A 46 -6.35 0.63 13.62
CA ASN A 46 -6.37 -0.43 14.64
C ASN A 46 -5.17 -1.39 14.57
N GLN A 47 -4.14 -1.06 13.79
CA GLN A 47 -2.96 -1.89 13.63
C GLN A 47 -1.69 -1.06 13.77
N ASP A 48 -0.62 -1.68 14.26
CA ASP A 48 0.69 -1.04 14.32
C ASP A 48 1.38 -1.00 12.95
N PHE A 49 0.93 -1.80 12.00
CA PHE A 49 1.51 -1.85 10.66
C PHE A 49 1.30 -0.53 9.92
N ALA A 50 2.31 -0.11 9.18
CA ALA A 50 2.24 1.05 8.31
C ALA A 50 3.07 0.84 7.04
N PHE A 51 2.64 1.49 5.96
CA PHE A 51 3.51 1.78 4.83
C PHE A 51 4.18 3.13 5.07
N GLU A 52 5.48 3.21 4.83
CA GLU A 52 6.17 4.50 4.72
C GLU A 52 6.30 4.84 3.24
N LEU A 53 5.64 5.90 2.83
CA LEU A 53 5.62 6.36 1.43
C LEU A 53 6.80 7.30 1.22
N VAL A 54 7.84 6.79 0.56
CA VAL A 54 9.09 7.52 0.35
C VAL A 54 9.19 7.96 -1.11
N PRO A 55 9.37 9.27 -1.37
CA PRO A 55 9.50 9.73 -2.75
C PRO A 55 10.73 9.12 -3.43
N LEU A 56 10.55 8.57 -4.62
CA LEU A 56 11.66 8.09 -5.45
C LEU A 56 12.72 9.17 -5.67
N ALA A 57 12.32 10.43 -5.69
CA ALA A 57 13.25 11.54 -5.85
C ALA A 57 14.32 11.61 -4.76
N LEU A 58 14.05 11.07 -3.56
CA LEU A 58 15.04 10.97 -2.48
C LEU A 58 16.07 9.86 -2.70
N MET A 59 15.81 8.94 -3.62
CA MET A 59 16.61 7.73 -3.81
C MET A 59 17.47 7.77 -5.06
N LYS A 60 17.68 8.95 -5.64
CA LYS A 60 18.42 9.08 -6.90
C LYS A 60 19.84 8.52 -6.83
N GLU A 61 20.51 8.67 -5.71
CA GLU A 61 21.90 8.22 -5.55
C GLU A 61 22.00 6.83 -4.93
N ASN A 62 21.03 6.43 -4.12
CA ASN A 62 20.92 5.10 -3.49
C ASN A 62 22.27 4.36 -3.32
N PRO A 63 23.24 4.94 -2.57
CA PRO A 63 24.60 4.40 -2.50
C PRO A 63 24.66 3.03 -1.85
N ASP A 64 23.72 2.69 -0.96
CA ASP A 64 23.66 1.40 -0.29
C ASP A 64 22.99 0.29 -1.12
N GLY A 65 22.49 0.63 -2.30
CA GLY A 65 21.91 -0.35 -3.21
C GLY A 65 20.61 -0.97 -2.70
N LEU A 66 19.79 -0.18 -1.99
CA LEU A 66 18.49 -0.67 -1.53
C LEU A 66 17.60 -1.06 -2.71
N ASP A 67 16.86 -2.14 -2.56
CA ASP A 67 15.90 -2.57 -3.56
C ASP A 67 14.69 -1.64 -3.52
N LEU A 68 14.41 -0.96 -4.63
CA LEU A 68 13.31 0.00 -4.73
C LEU A 68 12.04 -0.62 -5.31
N ALA A 69 12.05 -1.91 -5.62
CA ALA A 69 10.87 -2.60 -6.14
C ALA A 69 9.80 -2.75 -5.05
N THR A 70 8.56 -2.84 -5.47
CA THR A 70 7.45 -3.09 -4.55
C THR A 70 7.52 -4.52 -4.02
N PRO A 71 7.55 -4.73 -2.69
CA PRO A 71 7.48 -6.08 -2.15
C PRO A 71 6.10 -6.68 -2.42
N SER A 72 6.04 -8.01 -2.42
CA SER A 72 4.78 -8.73 -2.52
C SER A 72 4.06 -8.64 -1.18
N ILE A 73 2.88 -8.02 -1.17
CA ILE A 73 2.10 -7.79 0.04
C ILE A 73 0.70 -8.35 -0.14
N ALA A 74 0.24 -9.09 0.85
CA ALA A 74 -1.12 -9.63 0.88
C ALA A 74 -1.84 -9.12 2.13
N PHE A 75 -3.05 -8.60 1.91
CA PHE A 75 -3.95 -8.21 3.00
C PHE A 75 -4.88 -9.37 3.32
N ARG A 76 -5.26 -9.52 4.57
CA ARG A 76 -6.26 -10.51 4.98
C ARG A 76 -7.52 -9.77 5.41
N VAL A 77 -8.67 -10.26 4.93
CA VAL A 77 -9.98 -9.69 5.27
C VAL A 77 -10.92 -10.81 5.72
N ASP A 78 -11.99 -10.42 6.42
CA ASP A 78 -12.97 -11.40 6.92
C ASP A 78 -13.90 -11.88 5.81
N ASP A 79 -14.27 -11.01 4.89
CA ASP A 79 -15.18 -11.31 3.78
C ASP A 79 -14.56 -10.82 2.47
N LEU A 80 -14.06 -11.73 1.68
CA LEU A 80 -13.34 -11.43 0.45
C LEU A 80 -14.23 -10.72 -0.58
N ASP A 81 -15.44 -11.25 -0.80
CA ASP A 81 -16.35 -10.69 -1.81
C ASP A 81 -16.84 -9.30 -1.40
N ALA A 82 -17.16 -9.10 -0.13
CA ALA A 82 -17.58 -7.80 0.38
C ALA A 82 -16.47 -6.76 0.24
N LYS A 83 -15.23 -7.12 0.55
CA LYS A 83 -14.11 -6.19 0.42
C LYS A 83 -13.86 -5.85 -1.04
N ARG A 84 -13.93 -6.82 -1.94
CA ARG A 84 -13.78 -6.55 -3.37
C ARG A 84 -14.84 -5.58 -3.86
N ALA A 85 -16.10 -5.82 -3.50
CA ALA A 85 -17.21 -4.95 -3.89
C ALA A 85 -17.02 -3.52 -3.38
N GLU A 86 -16.54 -3.36 -2.14
CA GLU A 86 -16.24 -2.05 -1.55
C GLU A 86 -15.16 -1.32 -2.34
N LEU A 87 -14.05 -1.99 -2.64
CA LEU A 87 -12.96 -1.39 -3.40
C LEU A 87 -13.39 -0.99 -4.81
N VAL A 88 -14.14 -1.85 -5.49
CA VAL A 88 -14.66 -1.55 -6.82
C VAL A 88 -15.63 -0.35 -6.78
N ALA A 89 -16.49 -0.29 -5.77
CA ALA A 89 -17.39 0.84 -5.58
C ALA A 89 -16.64 2.16 -5.35
N ASN A 90 -15.45 2.09 -4.74
CA ASN A 90 -14.58 3.25 -4.53
C ASN A 90 -13.73 3.59 -5.76
N GLY A 91 -13.90 2.87 -6.86
CA GLY A 91 -13.17 3.12 -8.10
C GLY A 91 -11.81 2.43 -8.18
N VAL A 92 -11.54 1.47 -7.31
CA VAL A 92 -10.29 0.70 -7.33
C VAL A 92 -10.39 -0.41 -8.37
N GLU A 93 -9.34 -0.57 -9.17
CA GLU A 93 -9.26 -1.67 -10.13
C GLU A 93 -8.88 -2.95 -9.40
N ALA A 94 -9.71 -3.99 -9.54
CA ALA A 94 -9.53 -5.26 -8.87
C ALA A 94 -9.79 -6.43 -9.82
N THR A 95 -9.01 -7.49 -9.66
CA THR A 95 -9.21 -8.72 -10.45
C THR A 95 -10.41 -9.51 -9.90
N GLU A 96 -10.92 -10.44 -10.71
CA GLU A 96 -11.90 -11.40 -10.22
C GLU A 96 -11.24 -12.34 -9.20
N PRO A 97 -11.97 -12.77 -8.15
CA PRO A 97 -11.42 -13.75 -7.21
C PRO A 97 -11.08 -15.07 -7.91
N GLY A 98 -9.97 -15.65 -7.51
CA GLY A 98 -9.53 -16.94 -8.02
C GLY A 98 -8.79 -17.72 -6.96
N GLU A 99 -8.65 -19.04 -7.17
CA GLU A 99 -7.92 -19.90 -6.26
C GLU A 99 -6.44 -19.91 -6.62
N HIS A 100 -5.59 -19.65 -5.63
CA HIS A 100 -4.13 -19.68 -5.76
C HIS A 100 -3.57 -20.49 -4.60
N SER A 101 -2.94 -21.62 -4.90
CA SER A 101 -2.36 -22.52 -3.89
C SER A 101 -3.36 -22.90 -2.79
N GLY A 102 -4.60 -23.19 -3.17
CA GLY A 102 -5.65 -23.59 -2.24
C GLY A 102 -6.33 -22.44 -1.49
N VAL A 103 -5.99 -21.19 -1.79
CA VAL A 103 -6.53 -20.01 -1.13
C VAL A 103 -7.21 -19.11 -2.14
N MET A 104 -8.44 -18.68 -1.83
CA MET A 104 -9.14 -17.69 -2.65
C MET A 104 -8.53 -16.32 -2.43
N ALA A 105 -8.25 -15.61 -3.51
CA ALA A 105 -7.64 -14.31 -3.49
C ALA A 105 -8.08 -13.46 -4.67
N PHE A 106 -8.00 -12.15 -4.53
CA PHE A 106 -8.01 -11.24 -5.66
C PHE A 106 -6.85 -10.25 -5.49
N ALA A 107 -6.57 -9.47 -6.51
CA ALA A 107 -5.58 -8.41 -6.45
C ALA A 107 -6.23 -7.08 -6.80
N PHE A 108 -5.75 -6.00 -6.21
CA PHE A 108 -6.15 -4.65 -6.58
C PHE A 108 -4.93 -3.80 -6.89
N GLN A 109 -5.16 -2.76 -7.67
CA GLN A 109 -4.10 -1.87 -8.12
C GLN A 109 -4.19 -0.54 -7.38
N ASP A 110 -3.04 -0.02 -6.92
CA ASP A 110 -3.01 1.30 -6.33
C ASP A 110 -2.96 2.40 -7.42
N ASN A 111 -2.84 3.65 -7.00
CA ASN A 111 -2.83 4.80 -7.91
C ASN A 111 -1.56 4.91 -8.76
N GLU A 112 -0.53 4.14 -8.43
CA GLU A 112 0.73 4.11 -9.20
C GLU A 112 1.01 2.75 -9.82
N SER A 113 -0.06 2.00 -10.10
CA SER A 113 -0.03 0.72 -10.82
C SER A 113 0.67 -0.42 -10.08
N ARG A 114 0.73 -0.36 -8.76
CA ARG A 114 1.22 -1.50 -7.95
C ARG A 114 0.07 -2.42 -7.63
N TRP A 115 0.35 -3.72 -7.64
CA TRP A 115 -0.66 -4.73 -7.34
C TRP A 115 -0.46 -5.29 -5.94
N PHE A 116 -1.56 -5.45 -5.22
CA PHE A 116 -1.60 -6.02 -3.88
C PHE A 116 -2.63 -7.13 -3.84
N ALA A 117 -2.28 -8.22 -3.17
CA ALA A 117 -3.18 -9.36 -3.01
C ALA A 117 -4.10 -9.17 -1.80
N VAL A 118 -5.29 -9.74 -1.87
CA VAL A 118 -6.24 -9.81 -0.75
C VAL A 118 -6.71 -11.24 -0.59
N THR A 119 -6.62 -11.77 0.62
CA THR A 119 -7.08 -13.11 0.98
C THR A 119 -8.05 -13.03 2.17
N ALA A 120 -8.73 -14.13 2.42
CA ALA A 120 -9.59 -14.23 3.61
C ALA A 120 -9.08 -15.28 4.58
#